data_e0be1960e74033c12f196467bb5a0b50
#
_entry.id   e0be1960e74033c12f196467bb5a0b50
#
_cell.length_a   1.000
_cell.length_b   1.000
_cell.length_c   1.000
_cell.angle_alpha   90.00
_cell.angle_beta   90.00
_cell.angle_gamma   90.00
#
_symmetry.space_group_name_H-M   'P 1'
#
loop_
_entity.id
_entity.type
_entity.pdbx_description
1 polymer ?
#
loop_
_entity_poly.entity_id
_entity_poly.type
_entity_poly.pdbx_seq_one_letter_code
_entity_poly.pdbx_strand_id
1 'polypeptide(L)'
;MLHAEGHPTGQIADELSLSTDTITWMLTQGKNTASAPKDVHIDWTTVSSDATLLNGIASMLMVNFENCCDEDEDIDAVVGVDAAGIPLATLMAAEHGLNLAIYHPSKHNADTNCGSISGNFSKVTGKRCIIVDDCITTGNTLAEIVTYLRRHKAHPAGICVLFDKRGVREI
;
A
#
# COMPACT_ATOMS: atom_id res chain seq x y z
N MET A 1 -10.50 -17.86 -10.71
CA MET A 1 -10.08 -18.57 -9.51
C MET A 1 -10.49 -17.77 -8.27
N LEU A 2 -9.84 -16.70 -7.88
CA LEU A 2 -10.12 -15.97 -6.62
C LEU A 2 -11.60 -15.61 -6.38
N HIS A 3 -12.31 -15.14 -7.40
CA HIS A 3 -13.75 -14.84 -7.26
C HIS A 3 -14.60 -16.10 -7.00
N ALA A 4 -14.26 -17.23 -7.63
CA ALA A 4 -14.93 -18.51 -7.41
C ALA A 4 -14.64 -19.09 -6.01
N GLU A 5 -13.56 -18.66 -5.38
CA GLU A 5 -13.16 -19.02 -4.01
C GLU A 5 -13.78 -18.08 -2.96
N GLY A 6 -14.57 -17.09 -3.39
CA GLY A 6 -15.32 -16.20 -2.52
C GLY A 6 -14.59 -14.94 -2.07
N HIS A 7 -13.43 -14.63 -2.68
CA HIS A 7 -12.72 -13.40 -2.34
C HIS A 7 -13.49 -12.15 -2.81
N PRO A 8 -13.59 -11.10 -1.97
CA PRO A 8 -14.23 -9.85 -2.36
C PRO A 8 -13.42 -9.13 -3.43
N THR A 9 -14.10 -8.34 -4.27
CA THR A 9 -13.49 -7.61 -5.40
C THR A 9 -12.29 -6.76 -4.99
N GLY A 10 -12.33 -6.13 -3.81
CA GLY A 10 -11.22 -5.34 -3.28
C GLY A 10 -9.96 -6.18 -3.03
N GLN A 11 -10.11 -7.35 -2.41
CA GLN A 11 -9.00 -8.26 -2.17
C GLN A 11 -8.40 -8.79 -3.49
N ILE A 12 -9.26 -9.12 -4.46
CA ILE A 12 -8.79 -9.55 -5.80
C ILE A 12 -8.01 -8.42 -6.48
N ALA A 13 -8.46 -7.19 -6.32
CA ALA A 13 -7.79 -6.01 -6.87
C ALA A 13 -6.37 -5.86 -6.29
N ASP A 14 -6.21 -6.06 -5.00
CA ASP A 14 -4.92 -5.98 -4.32
C ASP A 14 -3.99 -7.12 -4.74
N GLU A 15 -4.46 -8.36 -4.70
CA GLU A 15 -3.68 -9.53 -5.14
C GLU A 15 -3.17 -9.43 -6.58
N LEU A 16 -3.90 -8.75 -7.45
CA LEU A 16 -3.53 -8.57 -8.85
C LEU A 16 -2.90 -7.21 -9.13
N SER A 17 -2.72 -6.37 -8.11
CA SER A 17 -2.27 -4.97 -8.26
C SER A 17 -3.07 -4.22 -9.33
N LEU A 18 -4.38 -4.50 -9.43
CA LEU A 18 -5.32 -3.85 -10.35
C LEU A 18 -6.29 -2.93 -9.62
N SER A 19 -6.90 -2.01 -10.34
CA SER A 19 -7.97 -1.19 -9.75
C SER A 19 -9.24 -2.00 -9.54
N THR A 20 -10.01 -1.65 -8.52
CA THR A 20 -11.33 -2.27 -8.26
C THR A 20 -12.26 -2.14 -9.47
N ASP A 21 -12.17 -1.02 -10.22
CA ASP A 21 -12.93 -0.82 -11.45
C ASP A 21 -12.58 -1.84 -12.53
N THR A 22 -11.27 -2.14 -12.69
CA THR A 22 -10.79 -3.16 -13.64
C THR A 22 -11.32 -4.54 -13.27
N ILE A 23 -11.26 -4.93 -11.98
CA ILE A 23 -11.79 -6.22 -11.54
C ILE A 23 -13.30 -6.28 -11.72
N THR A 24 -14.04 -5.21 -11.36
CA THR A 24 -15.49 -5.14 -11.57
C THR A 24 -15.84 -5.28 -13.05
N TRP A 25 -15.09 -4.60 -13.92
CA TRP A 25 -15.28 -4.73 -15.37
C TRP A 25 -15.03 -6.16 -15.85
N MET A 26 -13.95 -6.81 -15.40
CA MET A 26 -13.64 -8.22 -15.73
C MET A 26 -14.74 -9.18 -15.27
N LEU A 27 -15.27 -9.01 -14.07
CA LEU A 27 -16.32 -9.87 -13.52
C LEU A 27 -17.68 -9.67 -14.20
N THR A 28 -17.90 -8.49 -14.77
CA THR A 28 -19.16 -8.14 -15.46
C THR A 28 -19.08 -8.25 -16.98
N GLN A 29 -17.98 -8.75 -17.53
CA GLN A 29 -17.79 -8.91 -18.98
C GLN A 29 -18.98 -9.62 -19.64
N GLY A 30 -19.49 -9.03 -20.71
CA GLY A 30 -20.66 -9.53 -21.47
C GLY A 30 -22.01 -8.95 -21.05
N LYS A 31 -22.06 -8.18 -19.95
CA LYS A 31 -23.31 -7.49 -19.51
C LYS A 31 -23.30 -5.97 -19.76
N ASN A 32 -22.12 -5.36 -19.94
CA ASN A 32 -22.00 -3.93 -20.19
C ASN A 32 -21.12 -3.65 -21.41
N THR A 33 -21.57 -2.68 -22.23
CA THR A 33 -20.84 -2.17 -23.41
C THR A 33 -19.74 -1.17 -23.07
N ALA A 34 -19.39 -0.99 -21.79
CA ALA A 34 -18.37 -0.07 -21.35
C ALA A 34 -16.96 -0.55 -21.82
N SER A 35 -16.16 0.38 -22.32
CA SER A 35 -14.77 0.09 -22.66
C SER A 35 -13.98 -0.36 -21.42
N ALA A 36 -12.99 -1.22 -21.62
CA ALA A 36 -12.11 -1.67 -20.55
C ALA A 36 -11.43 -0.44 -19.87
N PRO A 37 -11.37 -0.39 -18.53
CA PRO A 37 -10.55 0.59 -17.85
C PRO A 37 -9.08 0.48 -18.30
N LYS A 38 -8.40 1.63 -18.46
CA LYS A 38 -6.96 1.62 -18.68
C LYS A 38 -6.27 1.22 -17.38
N ASP A 39 -5.60 0.08 -17.39
CA ASP A 39 -4.88 -0.45 -16.24
C ASP A 39 -3.77 -1.39 -16.72
N VAL A 40 -2.76 -1.61 -15.85
CA VAL A 40 -1.62 -2.50 -16.13
C VAL A 40 -1.45 -3.44 -14.95
N HIS A 41 -1.42 -4.75 -15.23
CA HIS A 41 -1.00 -5.74 -14.25
C HIS A 41 0.52 -5.74 -14.15
N ILE A 42 1.05 -5.70 -12.92
CA ILE A 42 2.47 -5.76 -12.64
C ILE A 42 2.73 -7.06 -11.87
N ASP A 43 3.37 -8.02 -12.52
CA ASP A 43 3.83 -9.23 -11.85
C ASP A 43 5.28 -9.01 -11.37
N TRP A 44 5.43 -8.87 -10.08
CA TRP A 44 6.71 -8.76 -9.40
C TRP A 44 6.98 -9.93 -8.43
N THR A 45 6.23 -11.01 -8.60
CA THR A 45 6.26 -12.20 -7.74
C THR A 45 7.67 -12.78 -7.60
N THR A 46 8.48 -12.74 -8.67
CA THR A 46 9.88 -13.20 -8.62
C THR A 46 10.70 -12.46 -7.57
N VAL A 47 10.43 -11.17 -7.34
CA VAL A 47 11.11 -10.35 -6.34
C VAL A 47 10.46 -10.51 -4.97
N SER A 48 9.13 -10.41 -4.89
CA SER A 48 8.40 -10.42 -3.63
C SER A 48 8.45 -11.77 -2.90
N SER A 49 8.66 -12.88 -3.63
CA SER A 49 8.81 -14.21 -3.06
C SER A 49 10.22 -14.54 -2.57
N ASP A 50 11.23 -13.73 -2.93
CA ASP A 50 12.60 -13.89 -2.47
C ASP A 50 12.93 -12.83 -1.42
N ALA A 51 13.12 -13.26 -0.17
CA ALA A 51 13.37 -12.35 0.95
C ALA A 51 14.66 -11.51 0.78
N THR A 52 15.67 -12.02 0.06
CA THR A 52 16.92 -11.29 -0.20
C THR A 52 16.68 -10.15 -1.19
N LEU A 53 15.95 -10.44 -2.28
CA LEU A 53 15.59 -9.42 -3.27
C LEU A 53 14.65 -8.37 -2.66
N LEU A 54 13.67 -8.83 -1.87
CA LEU A 54 12.73 -7.94 -1.18
C LEU A 54 13.45 -7.00 -0.21
N ASN A 55 14.44 -7.51 0.54
CA ASN A 55 15.28 -6.68 1.41
C ASN A 55 16.06 -5.62 0.61
N GLY A 56 16.64 -5.99 -0.53
CA GLY A 56 17.32 -5.03 -1.41
C GLY A 56 16.39 -3.91 -1.88
N ILE A 57 15.14 -4.23 -2.22
CA ILE A 57 14.11 -3.24 -2.58
C ILE A 57 13.78 -2.33 -1.38
N ALA A 58 13.59 -2.90 -0.19
CA ALA A 58 13.31 -2.13 1.02
C ALA A 58 14.41 -1.11 1.33
N SER A 59 15.69 -1.53 1.25
CA SER A 59 16.84 -0.64 1.41
C SER A 59 16.87 0.47 0.35
N MET A 60 16.59 0.14 -0.91
CA MET A 60 16.52 1.15 -1.99
C MET A 60 15.40 2.17 -1.77
N LEU A 61 14.23 1.74 -1.29
CA LEU A 61 13.13 2.65 -0.97
C LEU A 61 13.50 3.62 0.15
N MET A 62 14.19 3.13 1.20
CA MET A 62 14.64 3.98 2.29
C MET A 62 15.70 4.99 1.83
N VAL A 63 16.71 4.56 1.11
CA VAL A 63 17.73 5.46 0.54
C VAL A 63 17.08 6.53 -0.36
N ASN A 64 16.11 6.14 -1.17
CA ASN A 64 15.41 7.12 -2.01
C ASN A 64 14.59 8.11 -1.17
N PHE A 65 13.95 7.64 -0.10
CA PHE A 65 13.22 8.49 0.84
C PHE A 65 14.16 9.49 1.51
N GLU A 66 15.30 9.04 2.05
CA GLU A 66 16.31 9.89 2.71
C GLU A 66 16.86 10.94 1.76
N ASN A 67 17.08 10.61 0.49
CA ASN A 67 17.52 11.55 -0.53
C ASN A 67 16.49 12.62 -0.91
N CYS A 68 15.20 12.36 -0.63
CA CYS A 68 14.10 13.27 -0.96
C CYS A 68 13.62 14.10 0.24
N CYS A 69 14.07 13.77 1.45
CA CYS A 69 13.67 14.46 2.68
C CYS A 69 14.74 15.42 3.14
N ASP A 70 14.34 16.51 3.79
CA ASP A 70 15.25 17.41 4.47
C ASP A 70 15.90 16.68 5.67
N GLU A 71 17.21 16.82 5.84
CA GLU A 71 18.06 16.06 6.76
C GLU A 71 17.72 16.25 8.25
N ASP A 72 16.88 17.21 8.63
CA ASP A 72 16.67 17.64 10.02
C ASP A 72 15.47 16.95 10.73
N GLU A 73 14.81 15.98 10.10
CA GLU A 73 13.58 15.43 10.67
C GLU A 73 13.64 13.91 10.90
N ASP A 74 13.77 13.52 12.17
CA ASP A 74 13.76 12.11 12.59
C ASP A 74 12.46 11.40 12.23
N ILE A 75 12.56 10.17 11.77
CA ILE A 75 11.45 9.26 11.52
C ILE A 75 11.29 8.32 12.71
N ASP A 76 10.07 8.18 13.21
CA ASP A 76 9.76 7.34 14.36
C ASP A 76 9.23 5.95 13.97
N ALA A 77 8.52 5.87 12.85
CA ALA A 77 7.82 4.64 12.48
C ALA A 77 7.68 4.47 10.97
N VAL A 78 7.63 3.22 10.55
CA VAL A 78 7.24 2.81 9.21
C VAL A 78 5.86 2.14 9.30
N VAL A 79 4.95 2.56 8.43
CA VAL A 79 3.56 2.05 8.38
C VAL A 79 3.40 1.22 7.13
N GLY A 80 3.35 -0.09 7.28
CA GLY A 80 3.07 -1.03 6.18
C GLY A 80 1.58 -1.07 5.87
N VAL A 81 1.25 -0.94 4.60
CA VAL A 81 -0.12 -0.97 4.11
C VAL A 81 -0.40 -2.33 3.50
N ASP A 82 -1.39 -3.03 4.07
CA ASP A 82 -1.87 -4.30 3.55
C ASP A 82 -0.79 -5.38 3.37
N ALA A 83 -1.16 -6.50 2.73
CA ALA A 83 -0.31 -7.68 2.60
C ALA A 83 1.02 -7.40 1.89
N ALA A 84 1.04 -6.54 0.87
CA ALA A 84 2.24 -6.26 0.07
C ALA A 84 3.16 -5.19 0.70
N GLY A 85 2.59 -4.17 1.34
CA GLY A 85 3.36 -3.12 2.02
C GLY A 85 3.97 -3.55 3.36
N ILE A 86 3.34 -4.52 4.07
CA ILE A 86 3.81 -4.98 5.39
C ILE A 86 5.22 -5.58 5.33
N PRO A 87 5.56 -6.51 4.42
CA PRO A 87 6.92 -7.08 4.35
C PRO A 87 7.98 -6.01 4.09
N LEU A 88 7.74 -5.10 3.15
CA LEU A 88 8.64 -3.99 2.84
C LEU A 88 8.86 -3.09 4.05
N ALA A 89 7.78 -2.66 4.70
CA ALA A 89 7.82 -1.84 5.91
C ALA A 89 8.56 -2.52 7.06
N THR A 90 8.38 -3.84 7.20
CA THR A 90 9.08 -4.64 8.24
C THR A 90 10.58 -4.61 8.03
N LEU A 91 11.04 -4.80 6.79
CA LEU A 91 12.45 -4.78 6.44
C LEU A 91 13.05 -3.39 6.62
N MET A 92 12.37 -2.34 6.14
CA MET A 92 12.78 -0.95 6.35
C MET A 92 12.90 -0.60 7.83
N ALA A 93 11.89 -0.97 8.64
CA ALA A 93 11.89 -0.71 10.07
C ALA A 93 13.02 -1.44 10.79
N ALA A 94 13.27 -2.71 10.41
CA ALA A 94 14.34 -3.53 11.01
C ALA A 94 15.73 -2.99 10.71
N GLU A 95 15.99 -2.55 9.47
CA GLU A 95 17.28 -2.02 9.04
C GLU A 95 17.64 -0.70 9.75
N HIS A 96 16.65 0.16 9.98
CA HIS A 96 16.85 1.51 10.53
C HIS A 96 16.47 1.64 12.01
N GLY A 97 16.10 0.54 12.68
CA GLY A 97 15.73 0.55 14.10
C GLY A 97 14.43 1.33 14.40
N LEU A 98 13.53 1.43 13.41
CA LEU A 98 12.28 2.18 13.51
C LEU A 98 11.14 1.31 14.06
N ASN A 99 10.09 1.97 14.56
CA ASN A 99 8.89 1.26 14.95
C ASN A 99 8.11 0.78 13.72
N LEU A 100 7.49 -0.40 13.80
CA LEU A 100 6.58 -0.92 12.78
C LEU A 100 5.13 -0.71 13.19
N ALA A 101 4.33 -0.11 12.33
CA ALA A 101 2.88 -0.06 12.43
C ALA A 101 2.26 -0.71 11.19
N ILE A 102 1.07 -1.28 11.33
CA ILE A 102 0.36 -1.95 10.23
C ILE A 102 -0.99 -1.30 10.04
N TYR A 103 -1.29 -0.89 8.83
CA TYR A 103 -2.56 -0.31 8.43
C TYR A 103 -3.38 -1.28 7.59
N HIS A 104 -4.62 -1.47 8.00
CA HIS A 104 -5.62 -2.24 7.27
C HIS A 104 -6.61 -1.28 6.61
N PRO A 105 -6.64 -1.19 5.26
CA PRO A 105 -7.56 -0.33 4.54
C PRO A 105 -9.05 -0.66 4.76
N SER A 106 -9.91 0.34 4.63
CA SER A 106 -11.38 0.19 4.78
C SER A 106 -12.00 -0.81 3.80
N LYS A 107 -11.41 -0.95 2.61
CA LYS A 107 -11.87 -1.89 1.57
C LYS A 107 -11.86 -3.37 2.01
N HIS A 108 -11.13 -3.70 3.08
CA HIS A 108 -11.10 -5.04 3.69
C HIS A 108 -12.08 -5.18 4.86
N ASN A 109 -12.74 -4.10 5.26
CA ASN A 109 -13.58 -4.03 6.45
C ASN A 109 -15.04 -3.76 6.03
N ALA A 110 -15.79 -4.82 5.70
CA ALA A 110 -17.18 -4.71 5.26
C ALA A 110 -18.10 -4.03 6.29
N ASP A 111 -17.76 -4.14 7.60
CA ASP A 111 -18.63 -3.69 8.69
C ASP A 111 -18.42 -2.22 9.10
N THR A 112 -17.24 -1.64 8.88
CA THR A 112 -16.91 -0.32 9.43
C THR A 112 -16.65 0.78 8.42
N ASN A 113 -16.43 0.46 7.16
CA ASN A 113 -16.08 1.43 6.10
C ASN A 113 -14.94 2.39 6.50
N CYS A 114 -14.11 1.97 7.46
CA CYS A 114 -12.98 2.73 8.02
C CYS A 114 -11.75 1.85 8.12
N GLY A 115 -10.62 2.34 7.63
CA GLY A 115 -9.34 1.69 7.87
C GLY A 115 -8.86 1.86 9.31
N SER A 116 -7.93 1.01 9.72
CA SER A 116 -7.43 1.00 11.10
C SER A 116 -5.97 0.58 11.22
N ILE A 117 -5.29 1.09 12.25
CA ILE A 117 -3.98 0.58 12.68
C ILE A 117 -4.20 -0.65 13.57
N SER A 118 -3.44 -1.70 13.31
CA SER A 118 -3.43 -2.92 14.13
C SER A 118 -2.96 -2.61 15.56
N GLY A 119 -3.75 -3.04 16.55
CA GLY A 119 -3.42 -2.86 17.97
C GLY A 119 -2.22 -3.69 18.48
N ASN A 120 -1.77 -4.67 17.68
CA ASN A 120 -0.65 -5.55 18.04
C ASN A 120 0.73 -4.97 17.69
N PHE A 121 0.76 -3.86 16.98
CA PHE A 121 1.99 -3.19 16.53
C PHE A 121 2.10 -1.79 17.13
N SER A 122 3.05 -1.00 16.64
CA SER A 122 3.29 0.33 17.17
C SER A 122 2.08 1.25 17.00
N LYS A 123 1.80 2.04 18.03
CA LYS A 123 0.90 3.20 17.92
C LYS A 123 1.59 4.30 17.12
N VAL A 124 0.80 5.08 16.39
CA VAL A 124 1.30 6.15 15.51
C VAL A 124 1.15 7.57 16.10
N THR A 125 0.38 7.71 17.17
CA THR A 125 0.08 9.03 17.77
C THR A 125 1.35 9.79 18.17
N GLY A 126 1.49 11.00 17.63
CA GLY A 126 2.64 11.87 17.87
C GLY A 126 3.90 11.51 17.09
N LYS A 127 3.85 10.48 16.26
CA LYS A 127 5.00 9.97 15.50
C LYS A 127 5.04 10.53 14.08
N ARG A 128 6.26 10.71 13.58
CA ARG A 128 6.53 10.91 12.16
C ARG A 128 6.63 9.57 11.48
N CYS A 129 5.81 9.36 10.46
CA CYS A 129 5.61 8.05 9.86
C CYS A 129 5.88 8.07 8.36
N ILE A 130 6.67 7.10 7.89
CA ILE A 130 6.75 6.74 6.47
C ILE A 130 5.64 5.74 6.17
N ILE A 131 4.90 5.94 5.09
CA ILE A 131 3.88 5.01 4.59
C ILE A 131 4.50 4.18 3.49
N VAL A 132 4.36 2.85 3.56
CA VAL A 132 4.97 1.92 2.60
C VAL A 132 3.91 0.99 2.01
N ASP A 133 3.87 0.95 0.68
CA ASP A 133 3.02 0.04 -0.10
C ASP A 133 3.80 -0.44 -1.35
N ASP A 134 3.30 -1.46 -2.06
CA ASP A 134 3.92 -1.90 -3.30
C ASP A 134 3.43 -1.08 -4.51
N CYS A 135 2.14 -0.78 -4.57
CA CYS A 135 1.53 -0.22 -5.77
C CYS A 135 0.46 0.83 -5.49
N ILE A 136 0.58 1.98 -6.15
CA ILE A 136 -0.51 2.97 -6.21
C ILE A 136 -1.32 2.72 -7.49
N THR A 137 -2.59 2.35 -7.34
CA THR A 137 -3.54 2.24 -8.45
C THR A 137 -4.33 3.52 -8.65
N THR A 138 -5.21 3.87 -7.71
CA THR A 138 -6.03 5.09 -7.74
C THR A 138 -5.55 6.15 -6.76
N GLY A 139 -4.80 5.76 -5.74
CA GLY A 139 -4.38 6.61 -4.64
C GLY A 139 -5.41 6.73 -3.50
N ASN A 140 -6.57 6.10 -3.60
CA ASN A 140 -7.62 6.19 -2.57
C ASN A 140 -7.15 5.66 -1.22
N THR A 141 -6.47 4.50 -1.18
CA THR A 141 -5.90 3.92 0.03
C THR A 141 -4.89 4.86 0.69
N LEU A 142 -4.04 5.51 -0.11
CA LEU A 142 -3.06 6.47 0.40
C LEU A 142 -3.72 7.74 0.97
N ALA A 143 -4.74 8.25 0.31
CA ALA A 143 -5.51 9.40 0.81
C ALA A 143 -6.21 9.05 2.14
N GLU A 144 -6.74 7.83 2.23
CA GLU A 144 -7.38 7.32 3.45
C GLU A 144 -6.39 7.23 4.61
N ILE A 145 -5.22 6.59 4.42
CA ILE A 145 -4.22 6.44 5.49
C ILE A 145 -3.62 7.78 5.92
N VAL A 146 -3.33 8.69 5.00
CA VAL A 146 -2.85 10.05 5.34
C VAL A 146 -3.89 10.78 6.20
N THR A 147 -5.17 10.66 5.84
CA THR A 147 -6.28 11.25 6.62
C THR A 147 -6.38 10.60 8.01
N TYR A 148 -6.25 9.27 8.07
CA TYR A 148 -6.25 8.51 9.32
C TYR A 148 -5.11 8.95 10.24
N LEU A 149 -3.88 9.00 9.74
CA LEU A 149 -2.70 9.40 10.51
C LEU A 149 -2.87 10.81 11.09
N ARG A 150 -3.29 11.77 10.29
CA ARG A 150 -3.52 13.16 10.73
C ARG A 150 -4.59 13.25 11.81
N ARG A 151 -5.70 12.52 11.70
CA ARG A 151 -6.74 12.44 12.74
C ARG A 151 -6.22 11.87 14.05
N HIS A 152 -5.25 10.97 14.01
CA HIS A 152 -4.62 10.38 15.19
C HIS A 152 -3.37 11.14 15.66
N LYS A 153 -3.20 12.39 15.20
CA LYS A 153 -2.07 13.27 15.56
C LYS A 153 -0.70 12.68 15.19
N ALA A 154 -0.65 11.83 14.19
CA ALA A 154 0.58 11.39 13.55
C ALA A 154 0.95 12.33 12.40
N HIS A 155 2.23 12.37 12.05
CA HIS A 155 2.78 13.21 10.99
C HIS A 155 3.25 12.32 9.83
N PRO A 156 2.50 12.24 8.71
CA PRO A 156 2.99 11.56 7.51
C PRO A 156 4.22 12.29 6.97
N ALA A 157 5.38 11.64 7.01
CA ALA A 157 6.65 12.19 6.54
C ALA A 157 6.82 11.98 5.04
N GLY A 158 6.35 10.82 4.52
CA GLY A 158 6.39 10.50 3.11
C GLY A 158 5.71 9.19 2.79
N ILE A 159 5.69 8.89 1.50
CA ILE A 159 5.09 7.68 0.94
C ILE A 159 6.13 7.00 0.05
N CYS A 160 6.46 5.76 0.35
CA CYS A 160 7.37 4.92 -0.42
C CYS A 160 6.57 3.84 -1.13
N VAL A 161 6.65 3.79 -2.45
CA VAL A 161 5.99 2.76 -3.27
C VAL A 161 6.93 2.32 -4.39
N LEU A 162 6.77 1.06 -4.84
CA LEU A 162 7.53 0.55 -5.98
C LEU A 162 6.92 1.01 -7.30
N PHE A 163 5.59 1.00 -7.40
CA PHE A 163 4.88 1.24 -8.64
C PHE A 163 3.79 2.31 -8.47
N ASP A 164 3.93 3.41 -9.19
CA ASP A 164 2.86 4.41 -9.30
C ASP A 164 2.17 4.27 -10.68
N LYS A 165 0.95 3.74 -10.68
CA LYS A 165 0.15 3.49 -11.89
C LYS A 165 -0.80 4.63 -12.23
N ARG A 166 -0.81 5.72 -11.49
CA ARG A 166 -1.74 6.84 -11.73
C ARG A 166 -1.55 7.45 -13.12
N GLY A 167 -0.30 7.57 -13.58
CA GLY A 167 0.02 8.08 -14.91
C GLY A 167 -0.47 7.23 -16.08
N VAL A 168 -0.76 5.93 -15.88
CA VAL A 168 -1.28 5.05 -16.95
C VAL A 168 -2.68 5.48 -17.41
N ARG A 169 -3.44 6.16 -16.55
CA ARG A 169 -4.81 6.61 -16.84
C ARG A 169 -4.87 7.88 -17.68
N GLU A 170 -3.77 8.60 -17.77
CA GLU A 170 -3.66 9.88 -18.50
C GLU A 170 -3.18 9.72 -19.93
N ILE A 171 -2.74 8.52 -20.34
CA ILE A 171 -2.32 8.15 -21.68
C ILE A 171 -3.51 7.55 -22.43
#